data_c4292c58925ab5de4e2fa9c794cff8e6
#
_entry.id   c4292c58925ab5de4e2fa9c794cff8e6
#
_cell.length_a   1.000
_cell.length_b   1.000
_cell.length_c   1.000
_cell.angle_alpha   90.00
_cell.angle_beta   90.00
_cell.angle_gamma   90.00
#
_symmetry.space_group_name_H-M   'P 1'
#
loop_
_entity.id
_entity.type
_entity.pdbx_description
1 polymer ?
#
loop_
_entity_poly.entity_id
_entity_poly.type
_entity_poly.pdbx_seq_one_letter_code
_entity_poly.pdbx_strand_id
1 'polypeptide(L)'
;MTTRLAIALAATLGLAMPAYSQAATPATQAAQAANPFFAESPLPLHYPQFDKIKDSDFAPAFDAGMAEQLKEMDAIANNPAAPTFENTIIAMEKSGQVLDRATTVFFNLVGTDTNDARNKLRADYSARFAAHGDAISLNPKLFARIKALYDQRNELGLDAEGVRLIERYHTSFVRSGANLNDADKATLKKMNAELASLGTAFSDNVLKEVNASAVVVDDVKQLDGLTEAQIATAAEVAKKRGLEGKYVLTLLNTTGQPPESQLTNRALRQRLHEASVARGSRGGEFDTTALVSRIMKLRADRAKLLGYPNHAAYGLEDQTARTPEAVNAMLGKLAPAAVANAKREAADLQEIG
;
A
#
# COMPACT_ATOMS: atom_id res chain seq x y z
N MET A 1 46.93 -39.24 -52.69
CA MET A 1 46.72 -37.79 -52.68
C MET A 1 46.00 -37.45 -51.41
N THR A 2 46.74 -36.99 -50.44
CA THR A 2 46.33 -36.77 -49.07
C THR A 2 46.15 -35.23 -48.87
N THR A 3 44.96 -34.77 -48.58
CA THR A 3 44.70 -33.36 -48.22
C THR A 3 44.42 -33.28 -46.73
N ARG A 4 45.34 -32.66 -46.00
CA ARG A 4 45.23 -32.41 -44.56
C ARG A 4 44.33 -31.18 -44.33
N LEU A 5 43.32 -31.38 -43.50
CA LEU A 5 42.47 -30.28 -43.01
C LEU A 5 43.08 -29.76 -41.69
N ALA A 6 43.49 -28.50 -41.68
CA ALA A 6 43.97 -27.84 -40.47
C ALA A 6 42.77 -27.25 -39.71
N ILE A 7 42.59 -27.69 -38.47
CA ILE A 7 41.61 -27.12 -37.54
C ILE A 7 42.29 -25.97 -36.79
N ALA A 8 41.81 -24.73 -37.03
CA ALA A 8 42.23 -23.58 -36.27
C ALA A 8 41.44 -23.51 -34.97
N LEU A 9 42.12 -23.63 -33.85
CA LEU A 9 41.59 -23.48 -32.51
C LEU A 9 41.56 -21.96 -32.18
N ALA A 10 40.37 -21.34 -32.21
CA ALA A 10 40.20 -19.96 -31.74
C ALA A 10 40.05 -19.96 -30.23
N ALA A 11 41.08 -19.52 -29.53
CA ALA A 11 41.04 -19.27 -28.08
C ALA A 11 40.30 -17.97 -27.84
N THR A 12 39.05 -18.02 -27.33
CA THR A 12 38.35 -16.86 -26.81
C THR A 12 38.87 -16.53 -25.41
N LEU A 13 39.70 -15.49 -25.32
CA LEU A 13 40.01 -14.85 -24.03
C LEU A 13 38.74 -14.20 -23.47
N GLY A 14 38.13 -14.85 -22.49
CA GLY A 14 37.08 -14.22 -21.64
C GLY A 14 37.75 -13.18 -20.76
N LEU A 15 37.55 -11.90 -21.09
CA LEU A 15 37.85 -10.77 -20.18
C LEU A 15 36.83 -10.82 -19.05
N ALA A 16 37.23 -11.39 -17.90
CA ALA A 16 36.53 -11.19 -16.63
C ALA A 16 36.66 -9.71 -16.24
N MET A 17 35.59 -8.93 -16.41
CA MET A 17 35.53 -7.61 -15.81
C MET A 17 35.45 -7.77 -14.28
N PRO A 18 36.35 -7.14 -13.51
CA PRO A 18 36.19 -7.09 -12.08
C PRO A 18 34.95 -6.29 -11.74
N ALA A 19 34.04 -6.91 -10.95
CA ALA A 19 32.94 -6.18 -10.31
C ALA A 19 33.55 -5.13 -9.39
N TYR A 20 33.60 -3.89 -9.84
CA TYR A 20 33.94 -2.76 -8.98
C TYR A 20 32.79 -2.59 -7.98
N SER A 21 32.98 -3.11 -6.76
CA SER A 21 32.27 -2.64 -5.59
C SER A 21 32.66 -1.15 -5.44
N GLN A 22 31.79 -0.26 -5.89
CA GLN A 22 31.97 1.16 -5.63
C GLN A 22 31.83 1.37 -4.12
N ALA A 23 32.94 1.50 -3.43
CA ALA A 23 32.95 2.00 -2.07
C ALA A 23 32.27 3.38 -2.08
N ALA A 24 31.29 3.58 -1.20
CA ALA A 24 30.57 4.85 -1.10
C ALA A 24 31.57 5.99 -0.89
N THR A 25 31.40 7.08 -1.65
CA THR A 25 32.26 8.26 -1.52
C THR A 25 32.12 8.90 -0.13
N PRO A 26 33.13 9.62 0.40
CA PRO A 26 33.02 10.31 1.69
C PRO A 26 31.81 11.23 1.82
N ALA A 27 31.38 11.85 0.71
CA ALA A 27 30.16 12.67 0.65
C ALA A 27 28.89 11.84 0.84
N THR A 28 28.83 10.63 0.29
CA THR A 28 27.70 9.71 0.46
C THR A 28 27.64 9.19 1.90
N GLN A 29 28.78 8.92 2.53
CA GLN A 29 28.85 8.51 3.93
C GLN A 29 28.44 9.65 4.89
N ALA A 30 28.85 10.89 4.61
CA ALA A 30 28.45 12.05 5.41
C ALA A 30 26.95 12.36 5.28
N ALA A 31 26.37 12.20 4.09
CA ALA A 31 24.93 12.36 3.86
C ALA A 31 24.11 11.26 4.54
N GLN A 32 24.60 10.03 4.58
CA GLN A 32 23.98 8.94 5.33
C GLN A 32 24.05 9.21 6.84
N ALA A 33 25.19 9.67 7.37
CA ALA A 33 25.32 9.98 8.79
C ALA A 33 24.42 11.13 9.27
N ALA A 34 23.95 12.00 8.36
CA ALA A 34 23.05 13.12 8.67
C ALA A 34 21.56 12.75 8.52
N ASN A 35 21.21 11.62 7.89
CA ASN A 35 19.81 11.21 7.66
C ASN A 35 19.24 10.58 8.93
N PRO A 36 18.11 11.12 9.48
CA PRO A 36 17.54 10.69 10.75
C PRO A 36 17.13 9.22 10.81
N PHE A 37 16.87 8.57 9.68
CA PHE A 37 16.41 7.19 9.63
C PHE A 37 17.50 6.14 9.87
N PHE A 38 18.78 6.49 9.76
CA PHE A 38 19.89 5.54 9.96
C PHE A 38 20.26 5.31 11.44
N ALA A 39 19.70 6.09 12.34
CA ALA A 39 19.84 5.90 13.78
C ALA A 39 18.47 5.84 14.45
N GLU A 40 18.41 5.15 15.59
CA GLU A 40 17.22 5.15 16.42
C GLU A 40 17.02 6.55 17.03
N SER A 41 15.76 7.00 17.10
CA SER A 41 15.46 8.31 17.67
C SER A 41 15.79 8.35 19.18
N PRO A 42 16.45 9.41 19.67
CA PRO A 42 16.73 9.59 21.09
C PRO A 42 15.51 10.07 21.91
N LEU A 43 14.38 10.36 21.25
CA LEU A 43 13.16 10.80 21.93
C LEU A 43 12.52 9.65 22.72
N PRO A 44 11.70 9.93 23.75
CA PRO A 44 10.95 8.91 24.46
C PRO A 44 10.16 8.02 23.48
N LEU A 45 10.16 6.70 23.72
CA LEU A 45 9.53 5.69 22.88
C LEU A 45 10.05 5.70 21.43
N HIS A 46 11.23 6.22 21.20
CA HIS A 46 11.85 6.37 19.88
C HIS A 46 10.98 7.14 18.88
N TYR A 47 10.18 8.09 19.39
CA TYR A 47 9.28 8.91 18.58
C TYR A 47 10.05 9.63 17.46
N PRO A 48 9.56 9.64 16.20
CA PRO A 48 10.27 10.24 15.08
C PRO A 48 10.55 11.74 15.29
N GLN A 49 11.74 12.18 14.95
CA GLN A 49 12.14 13.60 15.01
C GLN A 49 11.61 14.33 13.77
N PHE A 50 10.30 14.58 13.70
CA PHE A 50 9.64 15.20 12.53
C PHE A 50 10.23 16.56 12.15
N ASP A 51 10.75 17.31 13.10
CA ASP A 51 11.42 18.60 12.88
C ASP A 51 12.74 18.49 12.10
N LYS A 52 13.34 17.29 12.06
CA LYS A 52 14.59 17.01 11.35
C LYS A 52 14.42 16.23 10.05
N ILE A 53 13.28 15.59 9.87
CA ILE A 53 13.01 14.75 8.71
C ILE A 53 12.62 15.62 7.51
N LYS A 54 13.25 15.40 6.37
CA LYS A 54 12.98 16.06 5.08
C LYS A 54 12.52 15.05 4.05
N ASP A 55 11.78 15.51 3.06
CA ASP A 55 11.31 14.63 1.96
C ASP A 55 12.49 13.96 1.20
N SER A 56 13.65 14.63 1.15
CA SER A 56 14.88 14.09 0.56
C SER A 56 15.52 12.93 1.34
N ASP A 57 15.13 12.71 2.59
CA ASP A 57 15.72 11.67 3.44
C ASP A 57 15.12 10.29 3.18
N PHE A 58 13.90 10.24 2.63
CA PHE A 58 13.18 8.97 2.42
C PHE A 58 13.81 8.07 1.37
N ALA A 59 14.10 8.57 0.16
CA ALA A 59 14.63 7.72 -0.92
C ALA A 59 15.95 7.03 -0.54
N PRO A 60 16.97 7.73 0.03
CA PRO A 60 18.19 7.07 0.49
C PRO A 60 17.93 6.05 1.61
N ALA A 61 17.00 6.33 2.52
CA ALA A 61 16.67 5.42 3.60
C ALA A 61 15.93 4.16 3.09
N PHE A 62 15.04 4.30 2.11
CA PHE A 62 14.39 3.16 1.45
C PHE A 62 15.40 2.27 0.74
N ASP A 63 16.29 2.87 -0.06
CA ASP A 63 17.30 2.11 -0.83
C ASP A 63 18.24 1.34 0.08
N ALA A 64 18.79 2.01 1.08
CA ALA A 64 19.68 1.39 2.04
C ALA A 64 18.95 0.37 2.93
N GLY A 65 17.75 0.70 3.44
CA GLY A 65 16.98 -0.19 4.29
C GLY A 65 16.52 -1.47 3.59
N MET A 66 16.09 -1.38 2.32
CA MET A 66 15.78 -2.57 1.51
C MET A 66 17.02 -3.44 1.29
N ALA A 67 18.16 -2.82 0.96
CA ALA A 67 19.41 -3.57 0.73
C ALA A 67 19.92 -4.24 2.02
N GLU A 68 19.85 -3.56 3.16
CA GLU A 68 20.21 -4.09 4.46
C GLU A 68 19.31 -5.25 4.86
N GLN A 69 17.99 -5.09 4.77
CA GLN A 69 17.05 -6.15 5.11
C GLN A 69 17.22 -7.40 4.24
N LEU A 70 17.44 -7.24 2.93
CA LEU A 70 17.71 -8.39 2.06
C LEU A 70 18.99 -9.12 2.46
N LYS A 71 20.04 -8.41 2.86
CA LYS A 71 21.28 -9.01 3.38
C LYS A 71 21.06 -9.76 4.69
N GLU A 72 20.26 -9.21 5.60
CA GLU A 72 19.88 -9.86 6.85
C GLU A 72 19.07 -11.13 6.58
N MET A 73 18.06 -11.07 5.71
CA MET A 73 17.25 -12.21 5.31
C MET A 73 18.08 -13.29 4.61
N ASP A 74 19.06 -12.90 3.78
CA ASP A 74 19.97 -13.85 3.13
C ASP A 74 20.89 -14.53 4.15
N ALA A 75 21.36 -13.82 5.17
CA ALA A 75 22.13 -14.40 6.26
C ALA A 75 21.30 -15.42 7.08
N ILE A 76 20.02 -15.12 7.35
CA ILE A 76 19.10 -16.05 8.00
C ILE A 76 18.88 -17.29 7.11
N ALA A 77 18.55 -17.08 5.83
CA ALA A 77 18.25 -18.14 4.88
C ALA A 77 19.43 -19.11 4.66
N ASN A 78 20.66 -18.60 4.66
CA ASN A 78 21.89 -19.38 4.45
C ASN A 78 22.61 -19.76 5.76
N ASN A 79 22.01 -19.56 6.92
CA ASN A 79 22.60 -19.96 8.18
C ASN A 79 22.81 -21.48 8.21
N PRO A 80 24.07 -21.98 8.40
CA PRO A 80 24.36 -23.41 8.37
C PRO A 80 23.83 -24.18 9.59
N ALA A 81 23.49 -23.49 10.68
CA ALA A 81 22.91 -24.11 11.87
C ALA A 81 21.45 -24.53 11.59
N ALA A 82 21.02 -25.60 12.25
CA ALA A 82 19.61 -25.99 12.23
C ALA A 82 18.69 -24.83 12.62
N PRO A 83 17.49 -24.72 12.02
CA PRO A 83 16.55 -23.68 12.38
C PRO A 83 16.15 -23.75 13.86
N THR A 84 16.23 -22.61 14.55
CA THR A 84 15.66 -22.41 15.90
C THR A 84 14.73 -21.19 15.86
N PHE A 85 13.92 -21.06 16.88
CA PHE A 85 13.05 -19.88 17.04
C PHE A 85 13.87 -18.58 17.03
N GLU A 86 15.01 -18.56 17.73
CA GLU A 86 15.90 -17.41 17.84
C GLU A 86 16.61 -17.10 16.53
N ASN A 87 17.22 -18.10 15.87
CA ASN A 87 18.05 -17.87 14.67
C ASN A 87 17.24 -17.75 13.37
N THR A 88 15.92 -17.87 13.46
CA THR A 88 15.02 -17.76 12.30
C THR A 88 13.91 -16.75 12.60
N ILE A 89 12.98 -17.01 13.51
CA ILE A 89 11.81 -16.14 13.72
C ILE A 89 12.22 -14.83 14.39
N ILE A 90 12.91 -14.88 15.52
CA ILE A 90 13.37 -13.67 16.21
C ILE A 90 14.39 -12.88 15.39
N ALA A 91 15.24 -13.57 14.62
CA ALA A 91 16.15 -12.89 13.70
C ALA A 91 15.39 -12.13 12.60
N MET A 92 14.29 -12.69 12.07
CA MET A 92 13.43 -12.00 11.09
C MET A 92 12.69 -10.82 11.73
N GLU A 93 12.17 -10.95 12.96
CA GLU A 93 11.52 -9.85 13.70
C GLU A 93 12.46 -8.65 13.93
N LYS A 94 13.76 -8.92 14.09
CA LYS A 94 14.78 -7.88 14.29
C LYS A 94 15.32 -7.28 13.02
N SER A 95 14.94 -7.79 11.85
CA SER A 95 15.47 -7.33 10.56
C SER A 95 14.75 -6.09 10.04
N GLY A 96 15.40 -5.35 9.14
CA GLY A 96 14.78 -4.27 8.39
C GLY A 96 14.51 -2.99 9.17
N GLN A 97 15.19 -2.75 10.26
CA GLN A 97 14.95 -1.63 11.18
C GLN A 97 15.00 -0.24 10.49
N VAL A 98 15.93 -0.04 9.56
CA VAL A 98 16.02 1.23 8.81
C VAL A 98 14.82 1.40 7.90
N LEU A 99 14.45 0.35 7.17
CA LEU A 99 13.30 0.38 6.27
C LEU A 99 12.00 0.61 7.03
N ASP A 100 11.81 -0.07 8.15
CA ASP A 100 10.62 0.06 8.99
C ASP A 100 10.44 1.50 9.51
N ARG A 101 11.50 2.09 10.09
CA ARG A 101 11.46 3.48 10.56
C ARG A 101 11.10 4.44 9.44
N ALA A 102 11.73 4.29 8.27
CA ALA A 102 11.51 5.19 7.14
C ALA A 102 10.10 5.03 6.54
N THR A 103 9.63 3.79 6.33
CA THR A 103 8.32 3.51 5.74
C THR A 103 7.18 3.89 6.67
N THR A 104 7.29 3.62 7.96
CA THR A 104 6.27 4.00 8.95
C THR A 104 6.02 5.50 8.96
N VAL A 105 7.09 6.32 9.00
CA VAL A 105 6.96 7.79 8.95
C VAL A 105 6.45 8.24 7.59
N PHE A 106 6.99 7.71 6.50
CA PHE A 106 6.60 8.08 5.15
C PHE A 106 5.12 7.87 4.88
N PHE A 107 4.61 6.67 5.15
CA PHE A 107 3.21 6.37 4.87
C PHE A 107 2.25 7.08 5.83
N ASN A 108 2.68 7.39 7.04
CA ASN A 108 1.92 8.28 7.92
C ASN A 108 1.78 9.68 7.29
N LEU A 109 2.87 10.29 6.84
CA LEU A 109 2.86 11.61 6.20
C LEU A 109 2.10 11.61 4.86
N VAL A 110 2.21 10.55 4.07
CA VAL A 110 1.40 10.40 2.84
C VAL A 110 -0.10 10.39 3.15
N GLY A 111 -0.50 9.81 4.28
CA GLY A 111 -1.91 9.74 4.68
C GLY A 111 -2.46 11.01 5.35
N THR A 112 -1.60 11.83 5.94
CA THR A 112 -2.03 12.96 6.80
C THR A 112 -1.60 14.33 6.27
N ASP A 113 -0.43 14.43 5.63
CA ASP A 113 0.17 15.69 5.18
C ASP A 113 0.99 15.44 3.90
N THR A 114 0.32 15.01 2.83
CA THR A 114 0.99 14.70 1.57
C THR A 114 1.33 15.95 0.76
N ASN A 115 2.33 15.82 -0.14
CA ASN A 115 2.69 16.79 -1.15
C ASN A 115 3.11 16.09 -2.45
N ASP A 116 3.38 16.86 -3.51
CA ASP A 116 3.73 16.31 -4.83
C ASP A 116 5.01 15.47 -4.79
N ALA A 117 6.01 15.86 -3.99
CA ALA A 117 7.26 15.11 -3.84
C ALA A 117 7.01 13.74 -3.19
N ARG A 118 6.21 13.68 -2.12
CA ARG A 118 5.84 12.44 -1.44
C ARG A 118 4.96 11.55 -2.33
N ASN A 119 4.01 12.13 -3.06
CA ASN A 119 3.17 11.39 -4.00
C ASN A 119 4.00 10.78 -5.13
N LYS A 120 4.94 11.55 -5.68
CA LYS A 120 5.88 11.03 -6.69
C LYS A 120 6.74 9.89 -6.12
N LEU A 121 7.30 10.08 -4.94
CA LEU A 121 8.14 9.06 -4.29
C LEU A 121 7.34 7.77 -4.02
N ARG A 122 6.09 7.88 -3.56
CA ARG A 122 5.20 6.74 -3.40
C ARG A 122 4.99 5.99 -4.72
N ALA A 123 4.76 6.70 -5.82
CA ALA A 123 4.60 6.09 -7.14
C ALA A 123 5.88 5.38 -7.60
N ASP A 124 7.05 6.03 -7.44
CA ASP A 124 8.36 5.51 -7.85
C ASP A 124 8.73 4.24 -7.06
N TYR A 125 8.34 4.14 -5.78
CA TYR A 125 8.72 3.04 -4.90
C TYR A 125 7.68 1.93 -4.77
N SER A 126 6.43 2.11 -5.20
CA SER A 126 5.35 1.12 -5.01
C SER A 126 5.71 -0.27 -5.56
N ALA A 127 6.18 -0.36 -6.80
CA ALA A 127 6.61 -1.62 -7.41
C ALA A 127 7.92 -2.16 -6.78
N ARG A 128 8.81 -1.28 -6.32
CA ARG A 128 10.06 -1.65 -5.67
C ARG A 128 9.83 -2.28 -4.30
N PHE A 129 8.91 -1.74 -3.50
CA PHE A 129 8.49 -2.35 -2.23
C PHE A 129 7.80 -3.70 -2.45
N ALA A 130 6.96 -3.82 -3.48
CA ALA A 130 6.35 -5.09 -3.83
C ALA A 130 7.42 -6.15 -4.20
N ALA A 131 8.39 -5.78 -5.04
CA ALA A 131 9.50 -6.65 -5.41
C ALA A 131 10.38 -7.04 -4.22
N HIS A 132 10.62 -6.10 -3.28
CA HIS A 132 11.35 -6.34 -2.04
C HIS A 132 10.61 -7.37 -1.16
N GLY A 133 9.30 -7.18 -0.95
CA GLY A 133 8.47 -8.13 -0.22
C GLY A 133 8.45 -9.53 -0.86
N ASP A 134 8.36 -9.59 -2.19
CA ASP A 134 8.43 -10.84 -2.96
C ASP A 134 9.80 -11.53 -2.84
N ALA A 135 10.90 -10.76 -2.78
CA ALA A 135 12.24 -11.32 -2.60
C ALA A 135 12.39 -12.06 -1.26
N ILE A 136 11.71 -11.58 -0.22
CA ILE A 136 11.68 -12.21 1.11
C ILE A 136 10.69 -13.37 1.13
N SER A 137 9.42 -13.11 0.83
CA SER A 137 8.33 -14.07 1.03
C SER A 137 8.35 -15.26 0.08
N LEU A 138 9.00 -15.13 -1.08
CA LEU A 138 9.18 -16.21 -2.06
C LEU A 138 10.54 -16.90 -2.00
N ASN A 139 11.39 -16.55 -1.00
CA ASN A 139 12.70 -17.16 -0.82
C ASN A 139 12.54 -18.62 -0.33
N PRO A 140 12.95 -19.63 -1.11
CA PRO A 140 12.71 -21.03 -0.77
C PRO A 140 13.52 -21.51 0.44
N LYS A 141 14.73 -20.97 0.67
CA LYS A 141 15.57 -21.34 1.80
C LYS A 141 14.99 -20.78 3.11
N LEU A 142 14.52 -19.51 3.09
CA LEU A 142 13.89 -18.89 4.23
C LEU A 142 12.60 -19.64 4.60
N PHE A 143 11.76 -19.95 3.59
CA PHE A 143 10.54 -20.72 3.82
C PHE A 143 10.83 -22.13 4.35
N ALA A 144 11.87 -22.82 3.87
CA ALA A 144 12.25 -24.12 4.39
C ALA A 144 12.59 -24.09 5.88
N ARG A 145 13.26 -23.02 6.37
CA ARG A 145 13.56 -22.83 7.80
C ARG A 145 12.29 -22.59 8.61
N ILE A 146 11.39 -21.72 8.12
CA ILE A 146 10.10 -21.43 8.77
C ILE A 146 9.25 -22.70 8.84
N LYS A 147 9.16 -23.46 7.74
CA LYS A 147 8.41 -24.70 7.67
C LYS A 147 8.94 -25.77 8.65
N ALA A 148 10.25 -25.92 8.78
CA ALA A 148 10.84 -26.86 9.73
C ALA A 148 10.45 -26.52 11.19
N LEU A 149 10.38 -25.23 11.55
CA LEU A 149 9.90 -24.81 12.86
C LEU A 149 8.39 -25.01 13.01
N TYR A 150 7.62 -24.72 11.96
CA TYR A 150 6.17 -24.91 11.96
C TYR A 150 5.79 -26.38 12.18
N ASP A 151 6.49 -27.31 11.53
CA ASP A 151 6.21 -28.74 11.62
C ASP A 151 6.43 -29.27 13.06
N GLN A 152 7.37 -28.70 13.82
CA GLN A 152 7.70 -29.11 15.21
C GLN A 152 7.21 -28.10 16.28
N ARG A 153 6.39 -27.10 15.94
CA ARG A 153 6.09 -25.94 16.80
C ARG A 153 5.58 -26.28 18.20
N ASN A 154 4.88 -27.41 18.34
CA ASN A 154 4.35 -27.88 19.62
C ASN A 154 5.38 -28.61 20.46
N GLU A 155 6.55 -28.96 19.91
CA GLU A 155 7.64 -29.70 20.57
C GLU A 155 8.81 -28.79 20.97
N LEU A 156 8.79 -27.51 20.55
CA LEU A 156 9.88 -26.56 20.79
C LEU A 156 9.92 -25.97 22.20
N GLY A 157 8.95 -26.31 23.06
CA GLY A 157 8.90 -25.77 24.42
C GLY A 157 8.59 -24.26 24.51
N LEU A 158 8.02 -23.69 23.45
CA LEU A 158 7.64 -22.28 23.38
C LEU A 158 6.31 -22.03 24.11
N ASP A 159 6.11 -20.81 24.55
CA ASP A 159 4.80 -20.34 25.00
C ASP A 159 3.78 -20.22 23.87
N ALA A 160 2.53 -19.92 24.21
CA ALA A 160 1.46 -19.80 23.21
C ALA A 160 1.70 -18.68 22.18
N GLU A 161 2.38 -17.60 22.58
CA GLU A 161 2.73 -16.48 21.70
C GLU A 161 3.80 -16.88 20.68
N GLY A 162 4.86 -17.54 21.14
CA GLY A 162 5.92 -18.05 20.25
C GLY A 162 5.41 -19.08 19.24
N VAL A 163 4.55 -20.02 19.67
CA VAL A 163 3.88 -20.97 18.77
C VAL A 163 3.03 -20.20 17.75
N ARG A 164 2.24 -19.23 18.19
CA ARG A 164 1.40 -18.42 17.32
C ARG A 164 2.20 -17.60 16.32
N LEU A 165 3.34 -17.08 16.72
CA LEU A 165 4.22 -16.31 15.84
C LEU A 165 4.76 -17.20 14.70
N ILE A 166 5.19 -18.42 14.99
CA ILE A 166 5.60 -19.39 13.95
C ILE A 166 4.45 -19.66 12.98
N GLU A 167 3.23 -19.89 13.49
CA GLU A 167 2.04 -20.11 12.65
C GLU A 167 1.75 -18.92 11.75
N ARG A 168 1.89 -17.69 12.25
CA ARG A 168 1.70 -16.46 11.48
C ARG A 168 2.71 -16.34 10.36
N TYR A 169 3.99 -16.58 10.63
CA TYR A 169 5.04 -16.58 9.60
C TYR A 169 4.79 -17.63 8.53
N HIS A 170 4.52 -18.87 8.92
CA HIS A 170 4.22 -19.94 7.98
C HIS A 170 3.01 -19.60 7.09
N THR A 171 1.90 -19.19 7.69
CA THR A 171 0.68 -18.79 6.97
C THR A 171 0.96 -17.63 6.02
N SER A 172 1.68 -16.60 6.46
CA SER A 172 2.03 -15.44 5.64
C SER A 172 2.84 -15.84 4.40
N PHE A 173 3.87 -16.68 4.56
CA PHE A 173 4.68 -17.15 3.44
C PHE A 173 3.89 -18.02 2.47
N VAL A 174 3.06 -18.95 2.96
CA VAL A 174 2.19 -19.80 2.12
C VAL A 174 1.23 -18.91 1.32
N ARG A 175 0.56 -17.98 1.97
CA ARG A 175 -0.36 -17.02 1.33
C ARG A 175 0.32 -16.09 0.33
N SER A 176 1.59 -15.80 0.55
CA SER A 176 2.42 -15.04 -0.40
C SER A 176 2.92 -15.87 -1.57
N GLY A 177 2.67 -17.18 -1.60
CA GLY A 177 3.02 -18.06 -2.72
C GLY A 177 4.33 -18.83 -2.54
N ALA A 178 4.84 -19.00 -1.32
CA ALA A 178 6.09 -19.74 -1.05
C ALA A 178 6.06 -21.18 -1.60
N ASN A 179 4.88 -21.82 -1.63
CA ASN A 179 4.67 -23.17 -2.16
C ASN A 179 4.58 -23.26 -3.69
N LEU A 180 4.54 -22.15 -4.40
CA LEU A 180 4.46 -22.16 -5.86
C LEU A 180 5.78 -22.62 -6.49
N ASN A 181 5.69 -23.19 -7.71
CA ASN A 181 6.86 -23.44 -8.54
C ASN A 181 7.46 -22.13 -9.09
N ASP A 182 8.63 -22.18 -9.66
CA ASP A 182 9.36 -20.97 -10.10
C ASP A 182 8.64 -20.20 -11.22
N ALA A 183 7.96 -20.88 -12.13
CA ALA A 183 7.18 -20.23 -13.21
C ALA A 183 5.98 -19.45 -12.64
N ASP A 184 5.26 -20.05 -11.69
CA ASP A 184 4.13 -19.42 -11.02
C ASP A 184 4.59 -18.27 -10.10
N LYS A 185 5.75 -18.43 -9.41
CA LYS A 185 6.37 -17.32 -8.65
C LYS A 185 6.74 -16.15 -9.56
N ALA A 186 7.28 -16.40 -10.74
CA ALA A 186 7.60 -15.34 -11.71
C ALA A 186 6.34 -14.62 -12.20
N THR A 187 5.24 -15.35 -12.40
CA THR A 187 3.93 -14.79 -12.75
C THR A 187 3.34 -13.96 -11.61
N LEU A 188 3.41 -14.48 -10.39
CA LEU A 188 2.94 -13.80 -9.19
C LEU A 188 3.66 -12.46 -8.96
N LYS A 189 4.99 -12.42 -9.10
CA LYS A 189 5.79 -11.19 -9.01
C LYS A 189 5.33 -10.12 -9.98
N LYS A 190 5.03 -10.48 -11.23
CA LYS A 190 4.49 -9.53 -12.23
C LYS A 190 3.12 -8.98 -11.80
N MET A 191 2.24 -9.85 -11.31
CA MET A 191 0.92 -9.43 -10.80
C MET A 191 1.05 -8.51 -9.59
N ASN A 192 1.95 -8.80 -8.64
CA ASN A 192 2.17 -7.99 -7.45
C ASN A 192 2.71 -6.60 -7.80
N ALA A 193 3.69 -6.51 -8.70
CA ALA A 193 4.24 -5.24 -9.17
C ALA A 193 3.17 -4.38 -9.87
N GLU A 194 2.36 -5.00 -10.75
CA GLU A 194 1.26 -4.31 -11.43
C GLU A 194 0.18 -3.85 -10.45
N LEU A 195 -0.23 -4.70 -9.50
CA LEU A 195 -1.21 -4.34 -8.46
C LEU A 195 -0.73 -3.19 -7.58
N ALA A 196 0.56 -3.15 -7.21
CA ALA A 196 1.14 -2.07 -6.43
C ALA A 196 1.07 -0.73 -7.20
N SER A 197 1.48 -0.74 -8.47
CA SER A 197 1.43 0.45 -9.33
C SER A 197 0.01 0.93 -9.57
N LEU A 198 -0.93 0.02 -9.87
CA LEU A 198 -2.34 0.35 -10.09
C LEU A 198 -3.01 0.88 -8.80
N GLY A 199 -2.68 0.32 -7.64
CA GLY A 199 -3.18 0.79 -6.35
C GLY A 199 -2.74 2.22 -6.05
N THR A 200 -1.49 2.55 -6.34
CA THR A 200 -0.96 3.91 -6.21
C THR A 200 -1.66 4.87 -7.18
N ALA A 201 -1.75 4.50 -8.46
CA ALA A 201 -2.43 5.31 -9.48
C ALA A 201 -3.92 5.54 -9.13
N PHE A 202 -4.61 4.52 -8.61
CA PHE A 202 -5.99 4.66 -8.14
C PHE A 202 -6.10 5.71 -7.02
N SER A 203 -5.24 5.63 -6.01
CA SER A 203 -5.27 6.57 -4.87
C SER A 203 -4.97 8.01 -5.32
N ASP A 204 -4.00 8.17 -6.22
CA ASP A 204 -3.64 9.49 -6.77
C ASP A 204 -4.76 10.08 -7.62
N ASN A 205 -5.39 9.28 -8.47
CA ASN A 205 -6.52 9.72 -9.29
C ASN A 205 -7.72 10.12 -8.44
N VAL A 206 -8.05 9.33 -7.40
CA VAL A 206 -9.13 9.68 -6.46
C VAL A 206 -8.88 11.04 -5.81
N LEU A 207 -7.67 11.30 -5.32
CA LEU A 207 -7.33 12.57 -4.70
C LEU A 207 -7.41 13.74 -5.69
N LYS A 208 -6.85 13.57 -6.89
CA LYS A 208 -6.87 14.60 -7.94
C LYS A 208 -8.28 14.88 -8.44
N GLU A 209 -9.08 13.83 -8.64
CA GLU A 209 -10.46 13.92 -9.09
C GLU A 209 -11.33 14.69 -8.08
N VAL A 210 -11.26 14.34 -6.80
CA VAL A 210 -12.00 15.04 -5.73
C VAL A 210 -11.64 16.52 -5.68
N ASN A 211 -10.38 16.86 -5.87
CA ASN A 211 -9.93 18.25 -5.91
C ASN A 211 -10.40 18.99 -7.18
N ALA A 212 -10.34 18.35 -8.33
CA ALA A 212 -10.76 18.94 -9.61
C ALA A 212 -12.26 19.14 -9.72
N SER A 213 -13.06 18.27 -9.06
CA SER A 213 -14.51 18.24 -9.14
C SER A 213 -15.22 19.03 -8.04
N ALA A 214 -14.50 19.83 -7.25
CA ALA A 214 -15.09 20.72 -6.25
C ALA A 214 -16.10 21.69 -6.91
N VAL A 215 -17.22 21.95 -6.24
CA VAL A 215 -18.32 22.76 -6.77
C VAL A 215 -18.02 24.24 -6.61
N VAL A 216 -17.84 24.94 -7.73
CA VAL A 216 -17.64 26.40 -7.73
C VAL A 216 -18.99 27.11 -7.74
N VAL A 217 -19.13 28.12 -6.90
CA VAL A 217 -20.32 28.96 -6.76
C VAL A 217 -19.94 30.43 -6.99
N ASP A 218 -20.62 31.10 -7.87
CA ASP A 218 -20.33 32.48 -8.27
C ASP A 218 -21.06 33.51 -7.41
N ASP A 219 -22.27 33.21 -6.93
CA ASP A 219 -23.12 34.14 -6.17
C ASP A 219 -23.30 33.61 -4.74
N VAL A 220 -22.94 34.44 -3.75
CA VAL A 220 -23.09 34.14 -2.33
C VAL A 220 -24.54 33.82 -1.93
N LYS A 221 -25.54 34.35 -2.62
CA LYS A 221 -26.96 34.04 -2.36
C LYS A 221 -27.28 32.56 -2.57
N GLN A 222 -26.52 31.84 -3.37
CA GLN A 222 -26.71 30.41 -3.53
C GLN A 222 -26.26 29.61 -2.30
N LEU A 223 -25.46 30.24 -1.41
CA LEU A 223 -24.95 29.62 -0.17
C LEU A 223 -25.89 29.92 1.04
N ASP A 224 -27.07 30.46 0.80
CA ASP A 224 -28.05 30.66 1.86
C ASP A 224 -28.32 29.36 2.62
N GLY A 225 -28.41 29.46 3.96
CA GLY A 225 -28.48 28.32 4.88
C GLY A 225 -27.12 27.94 5.49
N LEU A 226 -25.99 28.32 4.88
CA LEU A 226 -24.67 28.16 5.50
C LEU A 226 -24.38 29.29 6.48
N THR A 227 -23.58 29.00 7.51
CA THR A 227 -23.08 30.01 8.44
C THR A 227 -22.06 30.94 7.77
N GLU A 228 -21.90 32.16 8.32
CA GLU A 228 -20.85 33.09 7.84
C GLU A 228 -19.46 32.49 7.84
N ALA A 229 -19.12 31.67 8.84
CA ALA A 229 -17.84 30.99 8.94
C ALA A 229 -17.64 29.94 7.80
N GLN A 230 -18.70 29.23 7.43
CA GLN A 230 -18.66 28.28 6.31
C GLN A 230 -18.52 29.00 4.96
N ILE A 231 -19.21 30.11 4.78
CA ILE A 231 -19.10 30.95 3.58
C ILE A 231 -17.69 31.55 3.48
N ALA A 232 -17.14 32.06 4.57
CA ALA A 232 -15.75 32.55 4.61
C ALA A 232 -14.74 31.46 4.27
N THR A 233 -14.94 30.25 4.80
CA THR A 233 -14.09 29.10 4.46
C THR A 233 -14.16 28.76 2.96
N ALA A 234 -15.37 28.76 2.37
CA ALA A 234 -15.55 28.52 0.94
C ALA A 234 -14.87 29.59 0.06
N ALA A 235 -14.89 30.86 0.50
CA ALA A 235 -14.19 31.95 -0.17
C ALA A 235 -12.66 31.80 -0.08
N GLU A 236 -12.12 31.43 1.08
CA GLU A 236 -10.68 31.17 1.25
C GLU A 236 -10.20 29.99 0.39
N VAL A 237 -11.00 28.94 0.28
CA VAL A 237 -10.69 27.81 -0.61
C VAL A 237 -10.68 28.26 -2.07
N ALA A 238 -11.64 29.10 -2.47
CA ALA A 238 -11.67 29.68 -3.82
C ALA A 238 -10.43 30.53 -4.09
N LYS A 239 -10.07 31.42 -3.15
CA LYS A 239 -8.89 32.29 -3.25
C LYS A 239 -7.59 31.48 -3.43
N LYS A 240 -7.39 30.42 -2.62
CA LYS A 240 -6.24 29.50 -2.76
C LYS A 240 -6.17 28.80 -4.11
N ARG A 241 -7.28 28.72 -4.83
CA ARG A 241 -7.40 28.13 -6.18
C ARG A 241 -7.32 29.18 -7.31
N GLY A 242 -7.05 30.45 -7.00
CA GLY A 242 -7.05 31.55 -7.97
C GLY A 242 -8.44 31.96 -8.45
N LEU A 243 -9.49 31.65 -7.71
CA LEU A 243 -10.90 31.95 -8.02
C LEU A 243 -11.41 33.06 -7.09
N GLU A 244 -10.70 34.20 -7.04
CA GLU A 244 -11.10 35.33 -6.21
C GLU A 244 -12.52 35.82 -6.54
N GLY A 245 -13.29 36.16 -5.51
CA GLY A 245 -14.68 36.59 -5.64
C GLY A 245 -15.70 35.49 -5.81
N LYS A 246 -15.24 34.21 -5.85
CA LYS A 246 -16.09 33.01 -5.88
C LYS A 246 -16.02 32.22 -4.57
N TYR A 247 -16.77 31.14 -4.51
CA TYR A 247 -16.83 30.21 -3.39
C TYR A 247 -16.61 28.79 -3.88
N VAL A 248 -15.94 27.95 -3.12
CA VAL A 248 -15.71 26.54 -3.48
C VAL A 248 -16.16 25.62 -2.36
N LEU A 249 -17.10 24.73 -2.68
CA LEU A 249 -17.52 23.63 -1.83
C LEU A 249 -16.72 22.37 -2.24
N THR A 250 -15.90 21.85 -1.33
CA THR A 250 -15.04 20.70 -1.58
C THR A 250 -15.79 19.39 -1.39
N LEU A 251 -15.33 18.33 -2.08
CA LEU A 251 -15.90 16.98 -1.99
C LEU A 251 -15.10 16.06 -1.06
N LEU A 252 -14.56 16.57 0.03
CA LEU A 252 -13.67 15.81 0.92
C LEU A 252 -14.36 14.70 1.72
N ASN A 253 -15.67 14.88 2.01
CA ASN A 253 -16.43 13.86 2.72
C ASN A 253 -16.92 12.76 1.76
N THR A 254 -16.74 11.49 2.14
CA THR A 254 -17.06 10.34 1.30
C THR A 254 -18.48 9.81 1.51
N THR A 255 -19.07 10.02 2.69
CA THR A 255 -20.37 9.47 3.10
C THR A 255 -21.52 10.46 2.98
N GLY A 256 -21.23 11.73 2.75
CA GLY A 256 -22.21 12.78 2.57
C GLY A 256 -21.51 14.13 2.54
N GLN A 257 -22.21 15.14 2.06
CA GLN A 257 -21.71 16.51 2.00
C GLN A 257 -22.43 17.34 3.06
N PRO A 258 -21.77 17.77 4.16
CA PRO A 258 -22.42 18.54 5.23
C PRO A 258 -23.24 19.74 4.74
N PRO A 259 -22.83 20.51 3.71
CA PRO A 259 -23.63 21.60 3.17
C PRO A 259 -24.98 21.17 2.62
N GLU A 260 -25.19 19.92 2.19
CA GLU A 260 -26.48 19.44 1.67
C GLU A 260 -27.61 19.54 2.70
N SER A 261 -27.31 19.38 3.99
CA SER A 261 -28.31 19.47 5.07
C SER A 261 -28.66 20.91 5.46
N GLN A 262 -27.92 21.92 5.02
CA GLN A 262 -28.04 23.31 5.46
C GLN A 262 -28.46 24.25 4.32
N LEU A 263 -27.95 24.04 3.11
CA LEU A 263 -28.24 24.85 1.94
C LEU A 263 -29.75 24.89 1.67
N THR A 264 -30.33 26.09 1.51
CA THR A 264 -31.70 26.29 1.06
C THR A 264 -31.86 26.14 -0.45
N ASN A 265 -30.79 26.41 -1.23
CA ASN A 265 -30.79 26.31 -2.68
C ASN A 265 -30.76 24.83 -3.14
N ARG A 266 -31.93 24.34 -3.58
CA ARG A 266 -32.10 22.95 -4.04
C ARG A 266 -31.19 22.59 -5.24
N ALA A 267 -31.03 23.50 -6.19
CA ALA A 267 -30.20 23.24 -7.38
C ALA A 267 -28.72 23.09 -7.02
N LEU A 268 -28.24 23.87 -6.04
CA LEU A 268 -26.87 23.72 -5.54
C LEU A 268 -26.70 22.42 -4.76
N ARG A 269 -27.68 22.01 -3.92
CA ARG A 269 -27.65 20.68 -3.26
C ARG A 269 -27.56 19.55 -4.29
N GLN A 270 -28.36 19.62 -5.35
CA GLN A 270 -28.32 18.62 -6.42
C GLN A 270 -26.94 18.57 -7.09
N ARG A 271 -26.37 19.71 -7.47
CA ARG A 271 -25.01 19.78 -8.05
C ARG A 271 -23.97 19.17 -7.14
N LEU A 272 -24.05 19.46 -5.83
CA LEU A 272 -23.11 18.93 -4.84
C LEU A 272 -23.25 17.42 -4.69
N HIS A 273 -24.49 16.91 -4.64
CA HIS A 273 -24.81 15.50 -4.58
C HIS A 273 -24.30 14.75 -5.81
N GLU A 274 -24.67 15.22 -7.02
CA GLU A 274 -24.21 14.61 -8.27
C GLU A 274 -22.69 14.62 -8.40
N ALA A 275 -22.05 15.72 -8.00
CA ALA A 275 -20.61 15.81 -7.92
C ALA A 275 -20.03 14.77 -6.94
N SER A 276 -20.67 14.55 -5.80
CA SER A 276 -20.21 13.58 -4.80
C SER A 276 -20.35 12.14 -5.25
N VAL A 277 -21.51 11.75 -5.82
CA VAL A 277 -21.77 10.34 -6.19
C VAL A 277 -21.04 9.90 -7.47
N ALA A 278 -20.61 10.82 -8.31
CA ALA A 278 -19.89 10.53 -9.54
C ALA A 278 -18.37 10.42 -9.38
N ARG A 279 -17.84 10.39 -8.14
CA ARG A 279 -16.40 10.30 -7.88
C ARG A 279 -15.73 9.18 -8.64
N GLY A 280 -14.59 9.48 -9.29
CA GLY A 280 -13.76 8.53 -10.00
C GLY A 280 -14.41 7.90 -11.24
N SER A 281 -15.62 8.33 -11.64
CA SER A 281 -16.37 7.75 -12.76
C SER A 281 -16.96 8.80 -13.72
N ARG A 282 -16.40 10.02 -13.76
CA ARG A 282 -16.88 11.11 -14.63
C ARG A 282 -16.35 11.06 -16.06
N GLY A 283 -15.42 10.14 -16.34
CA GLY A 283 -14.57 10.24 -17.52
C GLY A 283 -13.44 11.26 -17.34
N GLY A 284 -12.55 11.37 -18.32
CA GLY A 284 -11.43 12.29 -18.28
C GLY A 284 -10.17 11.73 -17.64
N GLU A 285 -9.21 12.61 -17.33
CA GLU A 285 -7.85 12.26 -16.95
C GLU A 285 -7.77 11.45 -15.64
N PHE A 286 -8.66 11.74 -14.69
CA PHE A 286 -8.62 11.12 -13.36
C PHE A 286 -9.68 10.03 -13.14
N ASP A 287 -10.32 9.57 -14.22
CA ASP A 287 -11.28 8.46 -14.15
C ASP A 287 -10.59 7.19 -13.65
N THR A 288 -11.24 6.48 -12.73
CA THR A 288 -10.67 5.28 -12.09
C THR A 288 -11.29 3.98 -12.58
N THR A 289 -12.30 4.01 -13.45
CA THR A 289 -13.08 2.81 -13.86
C THR A 289 -12.22 1.74 -14.52
N ALA A 290 -11.30 2.13 -15.40
CA ALA A 290 -10.38 1.20 -16.03
C ALA A 290 -9.38 0.59 -15.03
N LEU A 291 -8.88 1.41 -14.07
CA LEU A 291 -8.00 0.94 -13.00
C LEU A 291 -8.70 -0.09 -12.12
N VAL A 292 -9.94 0.20 -11.69
CA VAL A 292 -10.75 -0.72 -10.89
C VAL A 292 -10.96 -2.05 -11.62
N SER A 293 -11.36 -2.00 -12.89
CA SER A 293 -11.56 -3.21 -13.70
C SER A 293 -10.29 -4.06 -13.80
N ARG A 294 -9.14 -3.43 -14.03
CA ARG A 294 -7.85 -4.13 -14.11
C ARG A 294 -7.43 -4.71 -12.77
N ILE A 295 -7.56 -3.96 -11.67
CA ILE A 295 -7.26 -4.41 -10.31
C ILE A 295 -8.13 -5.63 -9.96
N MET A 296 -9.43 -5.58 -10.24
CA MET A 296 -10.35 -6.69 -9.94
C MET A 296 -9.97 -7.96 -10.70
N LYS A 297 -9.63 -7.84 -11.99
CA LYS A 297 -9.15 -8.97 -12.78
C LYS A 297 -7.87 -9.57 -12.21
N LEU A 298 -6.87 -8.75 -11.92
CA LEU A 298 -5.59 -9.21 -11.35
C LEU A 298 -5.77 -9.87 -9.98
N ARG A 299 -6.64 -9.33 -9.12
CA ARG A 299 -6.97 -9.92 -7.83
C ARG A 299 -7.60 -11.30 -7.97
N ALA A 300 -8.50 -11.48 -8.95
CA ALA A 300 -9.11 -12.78 -9.23
C ALA A 300 -8.08 -13.77 -9.77
N ASP A 301 -7.27 -13.37 -10.76
CA ASP A 301 -6.22 -14.20 -11.36
C ASP A 301 -5.18 -14.61 -10.31
N ARG A 302 -4.76 -13.69 -9.44
CA ARG A 302 -3.83 -13.95 -8.34
C ARG A 302 -4.40 -14.92 -7.32
N ALA A 303 -5.64 -14.76 -6.90
CA ALA A 303 -6.29 -15.68 -5.97
C ALA A 303 -6.32 -17.10 -6.54
N LYS A 304 -6.68 -17.25 -7.82
CA LYS A 304 -6.67 -18.54 -8.52
C LYS A 304 -5.28 -19.15 -8.59
N LEU A 305 -4.23 -18.34 -8.91
CA LEU A 305 -2.84 -18.79 -8.95
C LEU A 305 -2.38 -19.34 -7.59
N LEU A 306 -2.84 -18.71 -6.49
CA LEU A 306 -2.55 -19.10 -5.11
C LEU A 306 -3.42 -20.26 -4.60
N GLY A 307 -4.32 -20.82 -5.43
CA GLY A 307 -5.18 -21.95 -5.08
C GLY A 307 -6.49 -21.58 -4.38
N TYR A 308 -6.89 -20.30 -4.37
CA TYR A 308 -8.14 -19.85 -3.77
C TYR A 308 -9.26 -19.77 -4.83
N PRO A 309 -10.51 -20.07 -4.45
CA PRO A 309 -11.63 -20.00 -5.38
C PRO A 309 -11.94 -18.57 -5.87
N ASN A 310 -11.63 -17.56 -5.06
CA ASN A 310 -11.81 -16.14 -5.38
C ASN A 310 -10.99 -15.24 -4.44
N HIS A 311 -10.94 -13.94 -4.75
CA HIS A 311 -10.20 -12.96 -3.94
C HIS A 311 -10.77 -12.77 -2.53
N ALA A 312 -12.09 -12.92 -2.34
CA ALA A 312 -12.70 -12.79 -1.02
C ALA A 312 -12.26 -13.95 -0.11
N ALA A 313 -12.24 -15.18 -0.59
CA ALA A 313 -11.71 -16.33 0.16
C ALA A 313 -10.22 -16.11 0.54
N TYR A 314 -9.39 -15.66 -0.42
CA TYR A 314 -8.01 -15.29 -0.13
C TYR A 314 -7.91 -14.20 0.93
N GLY A 315 -8.68 -13.12 0.81
CA GLY A 315 -8.63 -11.99 1.74
C GLY A 315 -9.08 -12.32 3.15
N LEU A 316 -10.08 -13.21 3.28
CA LEU A 316 -10.74 -13.50 4.56
C LEU A 316 -10.08 -14.62 5.37
N GLU A 317 -9.29 -15.50 4.75
CA GLU A 317 -8.67 -16.65 5.44
C GLU A 317 -7.95 -16.25 6.72
N ASP A 318 -7.27 -15.10 6.71
CA ASP A 318 -6.48 -14.56 7.82
C ASP A 318 -7.21 -13.45 8.60
N GLN A 319 -8.53 -13.34 8.45
CA GLN A 319 -9.38 -12.39 9.15
C GLN A 319 -10.25 -13.10 10.20
N THR A 320 -10.87 -12.35 11.12
CA THR A 320 -11.73 -12.90 12.17
C THR A 320 -12.88 -13.75 11.60
N ALA A 321 -13.51 -13.32 10.50
CA ALA A 321 -14.62 -14.05 9.87
C ALA A 321 -14.17 -15.29 9.09
N ARG A 322 -12.94 -15.35 8.65
CA ARG A 322 -12.27 -16.44 7.93
C ARG A 322 -12.86 -16.80 6.55
N THR A 323 -14.16 -16.73 6.37
CA THR A 323 -14.80 -17.19 5.13
C THR A 323 -15.84 -16.19 4.60
N PRO A 324 -16.07 -16.14 3.27
CA PRO A 324 -17.14 -15.35 2.67
C PRO A 324 -18.54 -15.72 3.21
N GLU A 325 -18.77 -17.00 3.52
CA GLU A 325 -20.03 -17.52 4.05
C GLU A 325 -20.31 -16.92 5.44
N ALA A 326 -19.31 -16.84 6.31
CA ALA A 326 -19.44 -16.24 7.64
C ALA A 326 -19.78 -14.75 7.55
N VAL A 327 -19.12 -14.01 6.63
CA VAL A 327 -19.45 -12.60 6.37
C VAL A 327 -20.86 -12.44 5.85
N ASN A 328 -21.26 -13.23 4.85
CA ASN A 328 -22.59 -13.18 4.27
C ASN A 328 -23.69 -13.56 5.28
N ALA A 329 -23.42 -14.53 6.16
CA ALA A 329 -24.36 -14.90 7.23
C ALA A 329 -24.56 -13.74 8.23
N MET A 330 -23.50 -13.00 8.57
CA MET A 330 -23.59 -11.82 9.43
C MET A 330 -24.38 -10.70 8.75
N LEU A 331 -24.03 -10.36 7.51
CA LEU A 331 -24.72 -9.32 6.74
C LEU A 331 -26.18 -9.67 6.47
N GLY A 332 -26.49 -10.95 6.18
CA GLY A 332 -27.84 -11.44 6.00
C GLY A 332 -28.76 -11.29 7.22
N LYS A 333 -28.17 -11.27 8.43
CA LYS A 333 -28.92 -10.97 9.66
C LYS A 333 -29.18 -9.47 9.84
N LEU A 334 -28.25 -8.61 9.42
CA LEU A 334 -28.33 -7.15 9.61
C LEU A 334 -29.18 -6.46 8.53
N ALA A 335 -28.99 -6.83 7.28
CA ALA A 335 -29.58 -6.14 6.13
C ALA A 335 -31.11 -6.03 6.17
N PRO A 336 -31.91 -7.08 6.51
CA PRO A 336 -33.36 -6.97 6.56
C PRO A 336 -33.86 -5.92 7.57
N ALA A 337 -33.24 -5.89 8.75
CA ALA A 337 -33.60 -4.92 9.81
C ALA A 337 -33.23 -3.48 9.41
N ALA A 338 -32.02 -3.30 8.84
CA ALA A 338 -31.56 -1.99 8.35
C ALA A 338 -32.44 -1.46 7.21
N VAL A 339 -32.79 -2.31 6.23
CA VAL A 339 -33.69 -1.93 5.13
C VAL A 339 -35.10 -1.60 5.62
N ALA A 340 -35.63 -2.38 6.58
CA ALA A 340 -36.94 -2.08 7.17
C ALA A 340 -36.94 -0.73 7.91
N ASN A 341 -35.84 -0.42 8.62
CA ASN A 341 -35.69 0.88 9.28
C ASN A 341 -35.60 2.02 8.26
N ALA A 342 -34.76 1.91 7.24
CA ALA A 342 -34.65 2.93 6.20
C ALA A 342 -35.97 3.20 5.46
N LYS A 343 -36.79 2.16 5.25
CA LYS A 343 -38.14 2.34 4.67
C LYS A 343 -39.08 3.10 5.57
N ARG A 344 -39.04 2.89 6.90
CA ARG A 344 -39.86 3.68 7.85
C ARG A 344 -39.42 5.14 7.84
N GLU A 345 -38.12 5.39 7.96
CA GLU A 345 -37.58 6.75 7.92
C GLU A 345 -37.90 7.48 6.61
N ALA A 346 -37.85 6.77 5.47
CA ALA A 346 -38.25 7.35 4.19
C ALA A 346 -39.76 7.72 4.14
N ALA A 347 -40.63 6.89 4.77
CA ALA A 347 -42.05 7.22 4.87
C ALA A 347 -42.31 8.44 5.76
N ASP A 348 -41.63 8.50 6.93
CA ASP A 348 -41.73 9.64 7.84
C ASP A 348 -41.24 10.95 7.16
N LEU A 349 -40.16 10.89 6.40
CA LEU A 349 -39.67 12.04 5.62
C LEU A 349 -40.63 12.45 4.51
N GLN A 350 -41.34 11.51 3.89
CA GLN A 350 -42.32 11.80 2.84
C GLN A 350 -43.57 12.54 3.40
N GLU A 351 -43.93 12.31 4.67
CA GLU A 351 -45.02 13.02 5.32
C GLU A 351 -44.68 14.49 5.65
N ILE A 352 -43.37 14.81 5.82
CA ILE A 352 -42.89 16.14 6.14
C ILE A 352 -42.68 16.99 4.88
N GLY A 353 -42.36 16.39 3.74
CA GLY A 353 -42.01 17.07 2.49
C GLY A 353 -43.06 16.96 1.42
#